data_83e9724ef6f2c4bd67e3ba7d2ab196e9
#
_entry.id   83e9724ef6f2c4bd67e3ba7d2ab196e9
#
_cell.length_a   1.000
_cell.length_b   1.000
_cell.length_c   1.000
_cell.angle_alpha   90.00
_cell.angle_beta   90.00
_cell.angle_gamma   90.00
#
_symmetry.space_group_name_H-M   'P 1'
#
loop_
_entity.id
_entity.type
_entity.pdbx_description
1 polymer ?
#
loop_
_entity_poly.entity_id
_entity_poly.type
_entity_poly.pdbx_seq_one_letter_code
_entity_poly.pdbx_strand_id
1 'polypeptide(L)'
;SASAAMVDAGGNGGNESGTGVSGVGGVGGAGGAGGLLFGNGGDGGVGGDGGDGSSTQDSGGDGGAGGAGGAGGWLLGNGGAGGAGGAASIKVATGGLGGDGGDAGLFGFGGDGGWGGRGVDARFGAAGGAAGAGGAGGWLYGDGGAGGVGGVGGAVFSLSSGDGGAGGAGGGGGWLFGNGGGGGAAGGGG
;
A
#
# COMPACT_ATOMS: atom_id res chain seq x y z
N SER A 1 -21.74 19.11 4.70
CA SER A 1 -21.06 18.21 3.76
C SER A 1 -19.79 17.72 4.42
N ALA A 2 -19.80 16.48 4.88
CA ALA A 2 -18.57 15.85 5.37
C ALA A 2 -17.69 15.59 4.15
N SER A 3 -16.69 16.44 3.96
CA SER A 3 -15.67 16.22 2.97
C SER A 3 -14.72 15.14 3.49
N ALA A 4 -14.48 14.11 2.72
CA ALA A 4 -13.40 13.18 3.05
C ALA A 4 -12.10 13.99 3.19
N ALA A 5 -11.31 13.68 4.23
CA ALA A 5 -10.03 14.35 4.40
C ALA A 5 -9.12 14.04 3.23
N MET A 6 -8.34 15.03 2.85
CA MET A 6 -7.42 14.91 1.72
C MET A 6 -6.35 13.85 2.00
N VAL A 7 -6.04 13.11 0.97
CA VAL A 7 -4.92 12.17 0.90
C VAL A 7 -3.61 12.95 0.95
N ASP A 8 -2.70 12.54 1.81
CA ASP A 8 -1.34 13.08 1.82
C ASP A 8 -0.36 12.02 1.28
N ALA A 9 0.44 12.40 0.29
CA ALA A 9 1.46 11.53 -0.27
C ALA A 9 2.72 11.55 0.59
N GLY A 10 3.32 10.39 0.82
CA GLY A 10 4.60 10.30 1.52
C GLY A 10 5.71 10.99 0.73
N GLY A 11 6.60 11.66 1.44
CA GLY A 11 7.79 12.27 0.82
C GLY A 11 8.82 11.20 0.41
N ASN A 12 9.51 11.45 -0.71
CA ASN A 12 10.59 10.57 -1.15
C ASN A 12 11.75 10.57 -0.14
N GLY A 13 12.41 9.41 -0.02
CA GLY A 13 13.62 9.30 0.80
C GLY A 13 14.73 10.21 0.30
N GLY A 14 15.53 10.76 1.25
CA GLY A 14 16.68 11.62 0.91
C GLY A 14 17.81 10.82 0.27
N ASN A 15 18.41 11.38 -0.77
CA ASN A 15 19.64 10.83 -1.36
C ASN A 15 20.85 11.24 -0.51
N GLU A 16 21.70 10.27 -0.21
CA GLU A 16 22.97 10.55 0.51
C GLU A 16 24.15 10.62 -0.46
N SER A 17 24.99 11.64 -0.26
CA SER A 17 26.28 11.80 -0.95
C SER A 17 27.42 11.50 0.01
N GLY A 18 27.74 10.24 0.25
CA GLY A 18 28.80 9.81 1.17
C GLY A 18 28.73 8.32 1.44
N THR A 19 29.44 7.83 2.45
CA THR A 19 29.47 6.43 2.89
C THR A 19 28.33 6.11 3.87
N GLY A 20 27.15 6.72 3.70
CA GLY A 20 25.98 6.53 4.56
C GLY A 20 24.90 5.63 3.94
N VAL A 21 23.96 5.17 4.75
CA VAL A 21 22.74 4.47 4.32
C VAL A 21 21.76 5.50 3.78
N SER A 22 21.22 5.24 2.58
CA SER A 22 20.22 6.13 1.96
C SER A 22 18.94 6.23 2.76
N GLY A 23 18.27 7.36 2.68
CA GLY A 23 17.02 7.59 3.39
C GLY A 23 15.89 6.65 2.95
N VAL A 24 15.15 6.13 3.90
CA VAL A 24 13.90 5.36 3.65
C VAL A 24 12.83 6.32 3.16
N GLY A 25 12.00 5.90 2.23
CA GLY A 25 10.87 6.67 1.73
C GLY A 25 9.88 7.02 2.84
N GLY A 26 9.29 8.20 2.79
CA GLY A 26 8.29 8.64 3.76
C GLY A 26 7.02 7.79 3.69
N VAL A 27 6.38 7.52 4.82
CA VAL A 27 5.11 6.82 4.88
C VAL A 27 4.00 7.71 4.34
N GLY A 28 3.10 7.16 3.51
CA GLY A 28 1.91 7.86 3.05
C GLY A 28 0.95 8.20 4.19
N GLY A 29 0.31 9.34 4.11
CA GLY A 29 -0.69 9.75 5.09
C GLY A 29 -1.91 8.83 5.06
N ALA A 30 -2.52 8.55 6.21
CA ALA A 30 -3.78 7.83 6.26
C ALA A 30 -4.93 8.68 5.69
N GLY A 31 -5.86 8.03 4.99
CA GLY A 31 -7.10 8.67 4.54
C GLY A 31 -7.96 9.10 5.73
N GLY A 32 -8.65 10.22 5.57
CA GLY A 32 -9.59 10.70 6.59
C GLY A 32 -10.85 9.84 6.67
N ALA A 33 -11.41 9.67 7.87
CA ALA A 33 -12.68 8.99 8.02
C ALA A 33 -13.82 9.78 7.39
N GLY A 34 -14.82 9.08 6.88
CA GLY A 34 -16.09 9.67 6.45
C GLY A 34 -16.80 10.37 7.60
N GLY A 35 -17.87 11.11 7.27
CA GLY A 35 -18.67 11.80 8.28
C GLY A 35 -19.35 10.83 9.25
N LEU A 36 -19.81 11.35 10.41
CA LEU A 36 -20.39 10.55 11.48
C LEU A 36 -21.50 9.60 11.01
N LEU A 37 -22.40 10.02 10.16
CA LEU A 37 -23.52 9.24 9.63
C LEU A 37 -23.32 8.88 8.16
N PHE A 38 -22.92 9.84 7.36
CA PHE A 38 -22.82 9.74 5.91
C PHE A 38 -21.46 10.24 5.44
N GLY A 39 -20.90 9.57 4.47
CA GLY A 39 -19.67 10.02 3.80
C GLY A 39 -18.69 8.87 3.59
N ASN A 40 -17.98 8.93 2.49
CA ASN A 40 -16.94 7.95 2.19
C ASN A 40 -15.67 8.29 2.97
N GLY A 41 -14.90 7.27 3.32
CA GLY A 41 -13.54 7.45 3.77
C GLY A 41 -12.66 8.01 2.67
N GLY A 42 -11.62 8.75 3.03
CA GLY A 42 -10.60 9.21 2.11
C GLY A 42 -9.58 8.10 1.80
N ASP A 43 -8.98 8.15 0.63
CA ASP A 43 -7.93 7.21 0.26
C ASP A 43 -6.64 7.47 1.04
N GLY A 44 -5.85 6.43 1.27
CA GLY A 44 -4.53 6.55 1.86
C GLY A 44 -3.52 7.16 0.87
N GLY A 45 -2.56 7.91 1.38
CA GLY A 45 -1.47 8.47 0.60
C GLY A 45 -0.47 7.41 0.13
N VAL A 46 0.17 7.66 -1.00
CA VAL A 46 1.23 6.80 -1.53
C VAL A 46 2.49 6.94 -0.67
N GLY A 47 3.19 5.84 -0.41
CA GLY A 47 4.51 5.87 0.23
C GLY A 47 5.55 6.52 -0.67
N GLY A 48 6.50 7.23 -0.07
CA GLY A 48 7.61 7.84 -0.81
C GLY A 48 8.63 6.79 -1.27
N ASP A 49 9.29 7.05 -2.38
CA ASP A 49 10.35 6.18 -2.87
C ASP A 49 11.60 6.26 -1.97
N GLY A 50 12.35 5.18 -1.89
CA GLY A 50 13.63 5.17 -1.18
C GLY A 50 14.66 6.07 -1.85
N GLY A 51 15.55 6.67 -1.05
CA GLY A 51 16.64 7.52 -1.57
C GLY A 51 17.77 6.70 -2.20
N ASP A 52 18.41 7.26 -3.22
CA ASP A 52 19.54 6.62 -3.89
C ASP A 52 20.83 6.70 -3.03
N GLY A 53 21.53 5.58 -2.90
CA GLY A 53 22.86 5.54 -2.29
C GLY A 53 23.92 6.11 -3.23
N SER A 54 24.94 6.77 -2.67
CA SER A 54 25.96 7.48 -3.47
C SER A 54 27.17 6.65 -3.86
N SER A 55 27.35 5.47 -3.31
CA SER A 55 28.54 4.65 -3.56
C SER A 55 28.17 3.22 -3.97
N THR A 56 29.19 2.53 -4.54
CA THR A 56 29.06 1.11 -4.94
C THR A 56 28.85 0.14 -3.78
N GLN A 57 28.99 0.60 -2.54
CA GLN A 57 28.88 -0.21 -1.33
C GLN A 57 27.68 0.14 -0.46
N ASP A 58 27.03 1.30 -0.70
CA ASP A 58 25.86 1.70 0.10
C ASP A 58 24.61 1.00 -0.39
N SER A 59 23.81 0.52 0.52
CA SER A 59 22.46 0.05 0.24
C SER A 59 21.55 1.24 -0.07
N GLY A 60 20.73 1.16 -1.11
CA GLY A 60 19.65 2.10 -1.35
C GLY A 60 18.62 2.09 -0.20
N GLY A 61 17.81 3.14 -0.11
CA GLY A 61 16.74 3.23 0.87
C GLY A 61 15.53 2.37 0.47
N ASP A 62 14.87 1.81 1.47
CA ASP A 62 13.60 1.10 1.26
C ASP A 62 12.48 2.06 0.84
N GLY A 63 11.53 1.59 0.09
CA GLY A 63 10.31 2.34 -0.21
C GLY A 63 9.47 2.53 1.05
N GLY A 64 8.85 3.71 1.19
CA GLY A 64 7.93 3.99 2.28
C GLY A 64 6.61 3.23 2.14
N ALA A 65 5.98 2.89 3.25
CA ALA A 65 4.67 2.25 3.23
C ALA A 65 3.57 3.20 2.73
N GLY A 66 2.59 2.69 2.02
CA GLY A 66 1.36 3.41 1.70
C GLY A 66 0.50 3.63 2.95
N GLY A 67 -0.25 4.72 2.97
CA GLY A 67 -1.19 5.02 4.04
C GLY A 67 -2.46 4.16 3.96
N ALA A 68 -3.05 3.86 5.09
CA ALA A 68 -4.34 3.17 5.13
C ALA A 68 -5.47 4.04 4.59
N GLY A 69 -6.47 3.44 3.97
CA GLY A 69 -7.72 4.10 3.62
C GLY A 69 -8.55 4.45 4.86
N GLY A 70 -9.29 5.54 4.79
CA GLY A 70 -10.19 5.95 5.87
C GLY A 70 -11.47 5.13 5.91
N ALA A 71 -12.04 4.95 7.10
CA ALA A 71 -13.32 4.28 7.25
C ALA A 71 -14.48 5.10 6.68
N GLY A 72 -15.50 4.44 6.15
CA GLY A 72 -16.75 5.07 5.74
C GLY A 72 -17.58 5.56 6.92
N GLY A 73 -18.60 6.41 6.65
CA GLY A 73 -19.54 6.88 7.65
C GLY A 73 -20.35 5.73 8.25
N TRP A 74 -20.77 5.88 9.51
CA TRP A 74 -21.39 4.79 10.28
C TRP A 74 -22.62 4.20 9.62
N LEU A 75 -23.51 5.00 9.06
CA LEU A 75 -24.74 4.51 8.46
C LEU A 75 -24.58 4.20 6.98
N LEU A 76 -24.00 5.12 6.23
CA LEU A 76 -23.85 4.98 4.77
C LEU A 76 -22.54 5.65 4.33
N GLY A 77 -21.63 4.84 3.84
CA GLY A 77 -20.36 5.29 3.31
C GLY A 77 -19.43 4.14 2.97
N ASN A 78 -18.69 4.29 1.91
CA ASN A 78 -17.67 3.34 1.51
C ASN A 78 -16.36 3.61 2.26
N GLY A 79 -15.59 2.56 2.51
CA GLY A 79 -14.21 2.72 2.94
C GLY A 79 -13.35 3.31 1.81
N GLY A 80 -12.34 4.10 2.17
CA GLY A 80 -11.35 4.60 1.23
C GLY A 80 -10.32 3.53 0.84
N ALA A 81 -9.71 3.63 -0.33
CA ALA A 81 -8.66 2.72 -0.75
C ALA A 81 -7.36 2.93 0.05
N GLY A 82 -6.58 1.88 0.25
CA GLY A 82 -5.22 1.98 0.78
C GLY A 82 -4.26 2.56 -0.27
N GLY A 83 -3.29 3.33 0.19
CA GLY A 83 -2.24 3.89 -0.67
C GLY A 83 -1.21 2.83 -1.10
N ALA A 84 -0.63 2.99 -2.26
CA ALA A 84 0.45 2.12 -2.72
C ALA A 84 1.75 2.34 -1.91
N GLY A 85 2.55 1.30 -1.74
CA GLY A 85 3.91 1.41 -1.22
C GLY A 85 4.85 2.04 -2.22
N GLY A 86 5.84 2.80 -1.73
CA GLY A 86 6.88 3.42 -2.55
C GLY A 86 7.87 2.39 -3.10
N ALA A 87 8.53 2.74 -4.21
CA ALA A 87 9.55 1.88 -4.80
C ALA A 87 10.84 1.90 -3.97
N ALA A 88 11.56 0.78 -3.99
CA ALA A 88 12.91 0.72 -3.45
C ALA A 88 13.88 1.47 -4.36
N SER A 89 14.95 1.98 -3.77
CA SER A 89 16.06 2.57 -4.47
C SER A 89 17.16 1.54 -4.78
N ILE A 90 18.21 2.00 -5.49
CA ILE A 90 19.32 1.18 -6.00
C ILE A 90 19.97 0.32 -4.89
N LYS A 91 20.15 -0.99 -5.15
CA LYS A 91 20.85 -2.00 -4.31
C LYS A 91 20.15 -2.44 -3.02
N VAL A 92 19.76 -3.68 -2.96
CA VAL A 92 19.33 -4.42 -1.76
C VAL A 92 18.27 -3.74 -0.88
N ALA A 93 17.48 -2.85 -1.44
CA ALA A 93 16.38 -2.21 -0.73
C ALA A 93 15.04 -2.88 -1.08
N THR A 94 14.11 -2.97 -0.15
CA THR A 94 12.79 -3.56 -0.35
C THR A 94 11.75 -2.54 -0.77
N GLY A 95 10.79 -2.94 -1.60
CA GLY A 95 9.64 -2.12 -1.90
C GLY A 95 8.78 -1.88 -0.65
N GLY A 96 8.17 -0.71 -0.55
CA GLY A 96 7.27 -0.36 0.56
C GLY A 96 6.01 -1.21 0.59
N LEU A 97 5.41 -1.36 1.75
CA LEU A 97 4.13 -2.08 1.92
C LEU A 97 2.98 -1.25 1.34
N GLY A 98 1.99 -1.90 0.75
CA GLY A 98 0.71 -1.27 0.44
C GLY A 98 -0.10 -1.02 1.72
N GLY A 99 -0.87 0.07 1.77
CA GLY A 99 -1.78 0.36 2.87
C GLY A 99 -3.06 -0.45 2.78
N ASP A 100 -3.68 -0.73 3.90
CA ASP A 100 -4.97 -1.44 3.93
C ASP A 100 -6.12 -0.53 3.47
N GLY A 101 -7.13 -1.12 2.85
CA GLY A 101 -8.38 -0.44 2.55
C GLY A 101 -9.19 -0.18 3.81
N GLY A 102 -9.95 0.92 3.83
CA GLY A 102 -10.84 1.27 4.94
C GLY A 102 -12.13 0.45 4.94
N ASP A 103 -12.69 0.26 6.10
CA ASP A 103 -13.96 -0.45 6.28
C ASP A 103 -15.15 0.46 5.99
N ALA A 104 -16.25 -0.13 5.47
CA ALA A 104 -17.53 0.54 5.39
C ALA A 104 -18.27 0.49 6.74
N GLY A 105 -19.30 1.36 6.89
CA GLY A 105 -20.16 1.34 8.08
C GLY A 105 -21.25 0.25 8.02
N LEU A 106 -22.53 0.65 8.17
CA LEU A 106 -23.66 -0.27 8.11
C LEU A 106 -24.00 -0.67 6.67
N PHE A 107 -23.98 0.31 5.77
CA PHE A 107 -24.18 0.15 4.32
C PHE A 107 -23.02 0.77 3.58
N GLY A 108 -22.41 0.03 2.67
CA GLY A 108 -21.33 0.54 1.82
C GLY A 108 -20.31 -0.55 1.48
N PHE A 109 -19.39 -0.20 0.62
CA PHE A 109 -18.34 -1.10 0.15
C PHE A 109 -17.04 -0.87 0.92
N GLY A 110 -16.31 -1.93 1.23
CA GLY A 110 -14.96 -1.83 1.76
C GLY A 110 -14.02 -1.23 0.70
N GLY A 111 -13.03 -0.47 1.15
CA GLY A 111 -11.99 0.07 0.28
C GLY A 111 -11.01 -1.01 -0.17
N ASP A 112 -10.43 -0.86 -1.35
CA ASP A 112 -9.41 -1.79 -1.84
C ASP A 112 -8.08 -1.61 -1.09
N GLY A 113 -7.30 -2.68 -0.96
CA GLY A 113 -5.94 -2.62 -0.44
C GLY A 113 -4.98 -1.99 -1.45
N GLY A 114 -4.00 -1.24 -0.94
CA GLY A 114 -2.95 -0.63 -1.75
C GLY A 114 -1.94 -1.67 -2.29
N TRP A 115 -1.34 -1.35 -3.39
CA TRP A 115 -0.32 -2.20 -4.01
C TRP A 115 0.99 -2.13 -3.23
N GLY A 116 1.73 -3.25 -3.21
CA GLY A 116 3.10 -3.25 -2.71
C GLY A 116 4.05 -2.50 -3.64
N GLY A 117 5.03 -1.83 -3.07
CA GLY A 117 6.07 -1.12 -3.82
C GLY A 117 7.00 -2.07 -4.56
N ARG A 118 7.55 -1.60 -5.67
CA ARG A 118 8.47 -2.39 -6.48
C ARG A 118 9.84 -2.51 -5.82
N GLY A 119 10.43 -3.71 -5.87
CA GLY A 119 11.86 -3.92 -5.63
C GLY A 119 12.69 -3.41 -6.82
N VAL A 120 13.96 -3.16 -6.60
CA VAL A 120 14.87 -2.61 -7.61
C VAL A 120 15.70 -3.69 -8.28
N ASP A 121 15.94 -3.50 -9.57
CA ASP A 121 16.88 -4.28 -10.36
C ASP A 121 18.31 -3.99 -9.88
N ALA A 122 18.95 -4.91 -9.18
CA ALA A 122 20.28 -4.74 -8.61
C ALA A 122 21.13 -6.00 -8.77
N ARG A 123 22.38 -5.91 -8.33
CA ARG A 123 23.31 -7.04 -8.35
C ARG A 123 22.85 -8.20 -7.46
N PHE A 124 22.05 -7.90 -6.44
CA PHE A 124 21.30 -8.81 -5.60
C PHE A 124 19.84 -8.37 -5.65
N GLY A 125 18.92 -9.18 -6.14
CA GLY A 125 17.52 -8.81 -6.30
C GLY A 125 16.90 -8.33 -5.01
N ALA A 126 16.25 -7.18 -5.08
CA ALA A 126 15.48 -6.65 -3.98
C ALA A 126 14.06 -7.17 -4.01
N ALA A 127 13.50 -7.50 -2.85
CA ALA A 127 12.12 -7.97 -2.77
C ALA A 127 11.12 -6.86 -3.04
N GLY A 128 10.01 -7.19 -3.68
CA GLY A 128 8.84 -6.33 -3.75
C GLY A 128 8.11 -6.25 -2.41
N GLY A 129 7.49 -5.13 -2.12
CA GLY A 129 6.68 -4.96 -0.91
C GLY A 129 5.38 -5.78 -0.96
N ALA A 130 4.91 -6.24 0.19
CA ALA A 130 3.60 -6.86 0.28
C ALA A 130 2.48 -5.82 0.08
N ALA A 131 1.35 -6.25 -0.45
CA ALA A 131 0.17 -5.43 -0.63
C ALA A 131 -0.68 -5.32 0.64
N GLY A 132 -1.49 -4.29 0.72
CA GLY A 132 -2.48 -4.13 1.77
C GLY A 132 -3.71 -5.00 1.58
N ALA A 133 -4.41 -5.29 2.67
CA ALA A 133 -5.68 -6.00 2.64
C ALA A 133 -6.83 -5.09 2.19
N GLY A 134 -7.87 -5.67 1.60
CA GLY A 134 -9.12 -4.97 1.36
C GLY A 134 -9.90 -4.76 2.66
N GLY A 135 -10.60 -3.64 2.77
CA GLY A 135 -11.47 -3.32 3.90
C GLY A 135 -12.77 -4.13 3.88
N ALA A 136 -13.40 -4.26 5.04
CA ALA A 136 -14.68 -4.95 5.14
C ALA A 136 -15.82 -4.13 4.52
N GLY A 137 -16.75 -4.83 3.86
CA GLY A 137 -18.02 -4.27 3.41
C GLY A 137 -18.94 -3.91 4.58
N GLY A 138 -20.00 -3.15 4.29
CA GLY A 138 -20.96 -2.70 5.30
C GLY A 138 -21.54 -3.86 6.07
N TRP A 139 -21.70 -3.69 7.38
CA TRP A 139 -22.14 -4.76 8.27
C TRP A 139 -23.46 -5.42 7.82
N LEU A 140 -24.41 -4.66 7.32
CA LEU A 140 -25.69 -5.18 6.84
C LEU A 140 -25.67 -5.47 5.34
N TYR A 141 -25.12 -4.55 4.56
CA TYR A 141 -25.10 -4.64 3.09
C TYR A 141 -23.82 -3.99 2.54
N GLY A 142 -23.10 -4.72 1.73
CA GLY A 142 -21.98 -4.22 0.96
C GLY A 142 -20.90 -5.27 0.73
N ASP A 143 -20.20 -5.18 -0.36
CA ASP A 143 -19.09 -6.07 -0.67
C ASP A 143 -17.82 -5.62 0.03
N GLY A 144 -16.96 -6.55 0.38
CA GLY A 144 -15.61 -6.28 0.86
C GLY A 144 -14.72 -5.80 -0.27
N GLY A 145 -13.75 -4.94 0.06
CA GLY A 145 -12.74 -4.46 -0.86
C GLY A 145 -11.78 -5.57 -1.30
N ALA A 146 -11.24 -5.45 -2.50
CA ALA A 146 -10.21 -6.38 -2.98
C ALA A 146 -8.88 -6.16 -2.25
N GLY A 147 -8.10 -7.19 -2.07
CA GLY A 147 -6.71 -7.08 -1.63
C GLY A 147 -5.83 -6.49 -2.74
N GLY A 148 -4.83 -5.70 -2.36
CA GLY A 148 -3.88 -5.12 -3.29
C GLY A 148 -2.95 -6.17 -3.93
N VAL A 149 -2.31 -5.81 -5.02
CA VAL A 149 -1.30 -6.67 -5.69
C VAL A 149 0.06 -6.46 -5.04
N GLY A 150 0.78 -7.54 -4.77
CA GLY A 150 2.15 -7.50 -4.26
C GLY A 150 3.11 -6.84 -5.25
N GLY A 151 4.11 -6.13 -4.73
CA GLY A 151 5.12 -5.48 -5.54
C GLY A 151 6.00 -6.49 -6.29
N VAL A 152 6.43 -6.14 -7.48
CA VAL A 152 7.35 -6.98 -8.28
C VAL A 152 8.73 -6.94 -7.66
N GLY A 153 9.40 -8.10 -7.55
CA GLY A 153 10.80 -8.20 -7.16
C GLY A 153 11.72 -7.68 -8.26
N GLY A 154 12.88 -7.18 -7.86
CA GLY A 154 13.89 -6.69 -8.82
C GLY A 154 14.57 -7.82 -9.59
N ALA A 155 14.81 -7.60 -10.88
CA ALA A 155 15.57 -8.53 -11.71
C ALA A 155 17.07 -8.47 -11.40
N VAL A 156 17.76 -9.60 -11.52
CA VAL A 156 19.21 -9.65 -11.33
C VAL A 156 19.95 -10.16 -12.52
N PHE A 157 21.16 -9.59 -12.67
CA PHE A 157 22.06 -10.01 -13.76
C PHE A 157 22.84 -11.28 -13.45
N SER A 158 22.81 -11.85 -12.26
CA SER A 158 23.75 -12.94 -12.02
C SER A 158 23.43 -14.08 -11.04
N LEU A 159 22.64 -14.01 -9.98
CA LEU A 159 22.56 -15.20 -9.08
C LEU A 159 21.34 -15.38 -8.18
N SER A 160 20.53 -14.40 -7.92
CA SER A 160 19.25 -14.59 -7.24
C SER A 160 18.28 -13.45 -7.55
N SER A 161 17.15 -13.76 -8.15
CA SER A 161 16.05 -12.81 -8.37
C SER A 161 15.48 -12.33 -7.04
N GLY A 162 15.02 -11.08 -6.99
CA GLY A 162 14.23 -10.59 -5.86
C GLY A 162 12.88 -11.27 -5.81
N ASP A 163 12.44 -11.64 -4.63
CA ASP A 163 11.11 -12.23 -4.45
C ASP A 163 10.02 -11.18 -4.72
N GLY A 164 8.94 -11.61 -5.33
CA GLY A 164 7.75 -10.78 -5.42
C GLY A 164 7.07 -10.63 -4.06
N GLY A 165 6.47 -9.49 -3.80
CA GLY A 165 5.70 -9.25 -2.59
C GLY A 165 4.43 -10.10 -2.54
N ALA A 166 3.95 -10.41 -1.33
CA ALA A 166 2.69 -11.11 -1.16
C ALA A 166 1.50 -10.23 -1.60
N GLY A 167 0.49 -10.85 -2.18
CA GLY A 167 -0.79 -10.19 -2.44
C GLY A 167 -1.57 -9.99 -1.14
N GLY A 168 -2.39 -8.95 -1.08
CA GLY A 168 -3.24 -8.65 0.07
C GLY A 168 -4.46 -9.59 0.16
N ALA A 169 -4.95 -9.79 1.36
CA ALA A 169 -6.21 -10.51 1.57
C ALA A 169 -7.39 -9.66 1.10
N GLY A 170 -8.45 -10.28 0.59
CA GLY A 170 -9.72 -9.59 0.34
C GLY A 170 -10.47 -9.33 1.64
N GLY A 171 -11.24 -8.25 1.68
CA GLY A 171 -12.10 -7.90 2.81
C GLY A 171 -13.35 -8.80 2.90
N GLY A 172 -13.92 -8.90 4.09
CA GLY A 172 -15.18 -9.61 4.32
C GLY A 172 -16.37 -8.85 3.73
N GLY A 173 -17.36 -9.59 3.20
CA GLY A 173 -18.64 -9.01 2.77
C GLY A 173 -19.60 -8.80 3.95
N GLY A 174 -20.70 -8.08 3.70
CA GLY A 174 -21.73 -7.78 4.68
C GLY A 174 -22.45 -9.04 5.20
N TRP A 175 -22.92 -8.94 6.44
CA TRP A 175 -23.52 -10.09 7.12
C TRP A 175 -24.84 -10.55 6.48
N LEU A 176 -25.67 -9.64 6.01
CA LEU A 176 -26.97 -10.00 5.41
C LEU A 176 -26.86 -10.18 3.90
N PHE A 177 -26.20 -9.23 3.24
CA PHE A 177 -25.94 -9.27 1.80
C PHE A 177 -24.59 -8.64 1.52
N GLY A 178 -23.72 -9.37 0.83
CA GLY A 178 -22.43 -8.89 0.40
C GLY A 178 -21.48 -10.03 0.08
N ASN A 179 -20.61 -9.80 -0.88
CA ASN A 179 -19.55 -10.73 -1.22
C ASN A 179 -18.24 -10.32 -0.53
N GLY A 180 -17.44 -11.29 -0.15
CA GLY A 180 -16.06 -10.99 0.23
C GLY A 180 -15.27 -10.48 -0.98
N GLY A 181 -14.35 -9.57 -0.74
CA GLY A 181 -13.42 -9.11 -1.77
C GLY A 181 -12.47 -10.22 -2.23
N GLY A 182 -12.04 -10.14 -3.48
CA GLY A 182 -10.99 -11.05 -3.98
C GLY A 182 -9.66 -10.77 -3.31
N GLY A 183 -8.87 -11.81 -3.04
CA GLY A 183 -7.47 -11.62 -2.64
C GLY A 183 -6.64 -11.09 -3.81
N GLY A 184 -5.64 -10.26 -3.50
CA GLY A 184 -4.71 -9.72 -4.49
C GLY A 184 -3.71 -10.77 -4.98
N ALA A 185 -3.19 -10.58 -6.17
CA ALA A 185 -2.13 -11.42 -6.70
C ALA A 185 -0.80 -11.13 -5.99
N ALA A 186 0.04 -12.14 -5.86
CA ALA A 186 1.43 -11.93 -5.49
C ALA A 186 2.18 -11.22 -6.62
N GLY A 187 3.18 -10.42 -6.26
CA GLY A 187 4.10 -9.82 -7.23
C GLY A 187 4.92 -10.89 -7.95
N GLY A 188 5.31 -10.63 -9.20
CA GLY A 188 6.25 -11.48 -9.90
C GLY A 188 7.64 -11.39 -9.27
N GLY A 189 8.37 -12.52 -9.23
CA GLY A 189 9.81 -12.49 -8.98
C GLY A 189 10.55 -11.96 -10.20
N GLY A 190 11.72 -11.38 -10.00
CA GLY A 190 12.56 -10.81 -11.07
C GLY A 190 13.35 -11.91 -11.81
#